data_92a426ef49bf60e387b29ed61f7b43fc
#
_entry.id   92a426ef49bf60e387b29ed61f7b43fc
#
_cell.length_a   1.000
_cell.length_b   1.000
_cell.length_c   1.000
_cell.angle_alpha   90.00
_cell.angle_beta   90.00
_cell.angle_gamma   90.00
#
_symmetry.space_group_name_H-M   'P 1'
#
loop_
_entity.id
_entity.type
_entity.pdbx_description
1 polymer ?
#
loop_
_entity_poly.entity_id
_entity_poly.type
_entity_poly.pdbx_seq_one_letter_code
_entity_poly.pdbx_strand_id
1 'polypeptide(L)'
;MTDRVVLITGAKGGLGTFVTQRFLATGATVVGASRSIAAEDFPVPNFVALPVDFTKAAAVRSAIGSIIERYGRLDVLVHVLGGFAGGTPVAETDDATWEQMRDLNLTSAFYVLRAAIPHLRKSGAGRIVAIASLAAVEPHAGLGAYVTFKSALVSLVRTVALENKDVGLTANVVLPGTMDTPANRKAMPGADFSKWLKPADVADLVLWLADERAAHITGTAIPIDGASA
;
A
#
# COMPACT_ATOMS: atom_id res chain seq x y z
N MET A 1 -16.21 -10.73 -2.48
CA MET A 1 -14.78 -10.73 -2.84
C MET A 1 -14.25 -12.10 -3.30
N THR A 2 -15.03 -13.18 -3.15
CA THR A 2 -14.61 -14.59 -3.31
C THR A 2 -13.91 -14.92 -4.65
N ASP A 3 -14.35 -14.34 -5.75
CA ASP A 3 -13.79 -14.63 -7.09
C ASP A 3 -12.76 -13.57 -7.56
N ARG A 4 -12.28 -12.72 -6.67
CA ARG A 4 -11.31 -11.67 -7.01
C ARG A 4 -9.88 -12.10 -6.78
N VAL A 5 -8.99 -11.65 -7.66
CA VAL A 5 -7.53 -11.75 -7.52
C VAL A 5 -6.99 -10.42 -6.99
N VAL A 6 -6.33 -10.49 -5.84
CA VAL A 6 -5.85 -9.33 -5.09
C VAL A 6 -4.32 -9.38 -4.99
N LEU A 7 -3.64 -8.35 -5.46
CA LEU A 7 -2.22 -8.17 -5.22
C LEU A 7 -2.00 -7.22 -4.03
N ILE A 8 -1.25 -7.66 -3.03
CA ILE A 8 -0.85 -6.86 -1.87
C ILE A 8 0.66 -6.73 -1.85
N THR A 9 1.19 -5.54 -2.07
CA THR A 9 2.63 -5.28 -1.93
C THR A 9 2.97 -4.98 -0.48
N GLY A 10 4.12 -5.43 0.00
CA GLY A 10 4.47 -5.29 1.42
C GLY A 10 3.64 -6.17 2.35
N ALA A 11 3.08 -7.27 1.83
CA ALA A 11 2.11 -8.13 2.49
C ALA A 11 2.54 -8.71 3.85
N LYS A 12 3.85 -8.84 4.10
CA LYS A 12 4.44 -9.35 5.35
C LYS A 12 4.83 -8.23 6.33
N GLY A 13 4.60 -6.96 5.99
CA GLY A 13 4.92 -5.80 6.85
C GLY A 13 3.95 -5.63 8.01
N GLY A 14 4.25 -4.67 8.91
CA GLY A 14 3.44 -4.41 10.11
C GLY A 14 1.95 -4.14 9.82
N LEU A 15 1.62 -3.36 8.79
CA LEU A 15 0.26 -3.19 8.31
C LEU A 15 -0.12 -4.30 7.31
N GLY A 16 0.81 -4.69 6.43
CA GLY A 16 0.55 -5.64 5.34
C GLY A 16 0.01 -6.98 5.82
N THR A 17 0.47 -7.46 6.97
CA THR A 17 -0.02 -8.70 7.58
C THR A 17 -1.51 -8.62 7.90
N PHE A 18 -1.98 -7.53 8.49
CA PHE A 18 -3.40 -7.33 8.81
C PHE A 18 -4.24 -7.18 7.54
N VAL A 19 -3.76 -6.41 6.56
CA VAL A 19 -4.44 -6.28 5.25
C VAL A 19 -4.56 -7.64 4.58
N THR A 20 -3.47 -8.40 4.50
CA THR A 20 -3.47 -9.75 3.90
C THR A 20 -4.48 -10.66 4.58
N GLN A 21 -4.51 -10.71 5.91
CA GLN A 21 -5.47 -11.51 6.67
C GLN A 21 -6.93 -11.10 6.40
N ARG A 22 -7.22 -9.79 6.31
CA ARG A 22 -8.58 -9.31 6.00
C ARG A 22 -9.05 -9.77 4.62
N PHE A 23 -8.20 -9.66 3.61
CA PHE A 23 -8.56 -10.12 2.27
C PHE A 23 -8.69 -11.65 2.18
N LEU A 24 -7.81 -12.40 2.81
CA LEU A 24 -7.91 -13.88 2.87
C LEU A 24 -9.22 -14.34 3.51
N ALA A 25 -9.67 -13.67 4.57
CA ALA A 25 -10.92 -13.98 5.26
C ALA A 25 -12.18 -13.79 4.38
N THR A 26 -12.08 -13.00 3.28
CA THR A 26 -13.18 -12.85 2.31
C THR A 26 -13.31 -13.99 1.32
N GLY A 27 -12.37 -14.92 1.29
CA GLY A 27 -12.28 -15.97 0.27
C GLY A 27 -11.62 -15.52 -1.04
N ALA A 28 -11.12 -14.29 -1.14
CA ALA A 28 -10.37 -13.82 -2.31
C ALA A 28 -9.07 -14.62 -2.50
N THR A 29 -8.60 -14.76 -3.74
CA THR A 29 -7.23 -15.20 -4.01
C THR A 29 -6.28 -14.04 -3.76
N VAL A 30 -5.40 -14.18 -2.77
CA VAL A 30 -4.45 -13.13 -2.37
C VAL A 30 -3.04 -13.49 -2.81
N VAL A 31 -2.48 -12.68 -3.70
CA VAL A 31 -1.06 -12.71 -4.05
C VAL A 31 -0.34 -11.70 -3.15
N GLY A 32 0.29 -12.20 -2.10
CA GLY A 32 1.10 -11.39 -1.20
C GLY A 32 2.51 -11.24 -1.77
N ALA A 33 2.99 -10.00 -1.91
CA ALA A 33 4.28 -9.73 -2.51
C ALA A 33 5.19 -8.90 -1.59
N SER A 34 6.40 -9.39 -1.37
CA SER A 34 7.51 -8.68 -0.72
C SER A 34 8.82 -9.42 -1.00
N ARG A 35 9.98 -8.84 -0.63
CA ARG A 35 11.28 -9.47 -0.90
C ARG A 35 11.49 -10.83 -0.23
N SER A 36 10.92 -11.03 0.94
CA SER A 36 11.17 -12.22 1.79
C SER A 36 9.89 -12.98 2.15
N ILE A 37 8.84 -12.85 1.37
CA ILE A 37 7.57 -13.54 1.62
C ILE A 37 7.67 -15.02 1.20
N ALA A 38 7.05 -15.88 2.00
CA ALA A 38 6.97 -17.31 1.75
C ALA A 38 5.53 -17.81 1.99
N ALA A 39 5.19 -19.01 1.51
CA ALA A 39 3.86 -19.58 1.66
C ALA A 39 3.49 -19.82 3.13
N GLU A 40 4.50 -20.12 3.96
CA GLU A 40 4.38 -20.36 5.39
C GLU A 40 3.98 -19.13 6.19
N ASP A 41 4.15 -17.91 5.63
CA ASP A 41 3.73 -16.66 6.30
C ASP A 41 2.20 -16.58 6.42
N PHE A 42 1.47 -17.22 5.49
CA PHE A 42 0.00 -17.31 5.49
C PHE A 42 -0.42 -18.72 4.99
N PRO A 43 -0.44 -19.74 5.86
CA PRO A 43 -0.63 -21.13 5.47
C PRO A 43 -2.11 -21.47 5.17
N VAL A 44 -2.68 -20.81 4.17
CA VAL A 44 -4.07 -21.01 3.71
C VAL A 44 -4.11 -21.19 2.19
N PRO A 45 -5.07 -21.96 1.64
CA PRO A 45 -5.06 -22.39 0.23
C PRO A 45 -5.26 -21.25 -0.77
N ASN A 46 -5.88 -20.14 -0.36
CA ASN A 46 -6.13 -18.97 -1.21
C ASN A 46 -5.03 -17.90 -1.10
N PHE A 47 -3.88 -18.23 -0.49
CA PHE A 47 -2.70 -17.38 -0.46
C PHE A 47 -1.61 -17.85 -1.42
N VAL A 48 -0.97 -16.90 -2.08
CA VAL A 48 0.20 -17.13 -2.93
C VAL A 48 1.30 -16.14 -2.58
N ALA A 49 2.45 -16.66 -2.18
CA ALA A 49 3.64 -15.85 -1.95
C ALA A 49 4.33 -15.50 -3.28
N LEU A 50 4.66 -14.23 -3.47
CA LEU A 50 5.36 -13.73 -4.66
C LEU A 50 6.57 -12.89 -4.25
N PRO A 51 7.78 -13.48 -4.15
CA PRO A 51 8.99 -12.74 -3.83
C PRO A 51 9.34 -11.76 -4.96
N VAL A 52 9.36 -10.44 -4.65
CA VAL A 52 9.62 -9.37 -5.63
C VAL A 52 10.40 -8.23 -4.99
N ASP A 53 11.40 -7.73 -5.71
CA ASP A 53 12.02 -6.44 -5.43
C ASP A 53 11.30 -5.34 -6.26
N PHE A 54 10.46 -4.57 -5.60
CA PHE A 54 9.66 -3.50 -6.23
C PHE A 54 10.49 -2.27 -6.63
N THR A 55 11.77 -2.18 -6.28
CA THR A 55 12.69 -1.14 -6.77
C THR A 55 13.20 -1.45 -8.18
N LYS A 56 12.90 -2.63 -8.75
CA LYS A 56 13.35 -3.10 -10.05
C LYS A 56 12.16 -3.22 -11.01
N ALA A 57 12.06 -2.30 -11.96
CA ALA A 57 10.94 -2.24 -12.92
C ALA A 57 10.72 -3.55 -13.70
N ALA A 58 11.80 -4.26 -14.09
CA ALA A 58 11.70 -5.52 -14.79
C ALA A 58 11.11 -6.63 -13.91
N ALA A 59 11.53 -6.72 -12.64
CA ALA A 59 10.99 -7.68 -11.68
C ALA A 59 9.50 -7.46 -11.45
N VAL A 60 9.07 -6.18 -11.33
CA VAL A 60 7.66 -5.84 -11.16
C VAL A 60 6.83 -6.25 -12.38
N ARG A 61 7.31 -5.98 -13.60
CA ARG A 61 6.60 -6.41 -14.82
C ARG A 61 6.47 -7.93 -14.91
N SER A 62 7.54 -8.66 -14.62
CA SER A 62 7.52 -10.13 -14.59
C SER A 62 6.54 -10.66 -13.55
N ALA A 63 6.50 -10.08 -12.33
CA ALA A 63 5.61 -10.47 -11.27
C ALA A 63 4.12 -10.24 -11.64
N ILE A 64 3.78 -9.09 -12.21
CA ILE A 64 2.41 -8.85 -12.70
C ILE A 64 2.08 -9.83 -13.85
N GLY A 65 3.01 -10.06 -14.78
CA GLY A 65 2.83 -11.02 -15.86
C GLY A 65 2.49 -12.42 -15.35
N SER A 66 3.21 -12.92 -14.34
CA SER A 66 2.96 -14.25 -13.76
C SER A 66 1.59 -14.35 -13.07
N ILE A 67 1.09 -13.26 -12.46
CA ILE A 67 -0.27 -13.23 -11.91
C ILE A 67 -1.30 -13.40 -13.03
N ILE A 68 -1.12 -12.65 -14.12
CA ILE A 68 -2.06 -12.70 -15.25
C ILE A 68 -2.00 -14.05 -15.97
N GLU A 69 -0.81 -14.60 -16.17
CA GLU A 69 -0.63 -15.94 -16.76
C GLU A 69 -1.36 -17.01 -15.92
N ARG A 70 -1.27 -16.92 -14.60
CA ARG A 70 -1.86 -17.92 -13.68
C ARG A 70 -3.37 -17.78 -13.51
N TYR A 71 -3.87 -16.54 -13.42
CA TYR A 71 -5.26 -16.28 -13.02
C TYR A 71 -6.12 -15.62 -14.10
N GLY A 72 -5.52 -15.15 -15.19
CA GLY A 72 -6.22 -14.45 -16.28
C GLY A 72 -6.70 -13.04 -15.92
N ARG A 73 -6.57 -12.61 -14.65
CA ARG A 73 -7.15 -11.35 -14.13
C ARG A 73 -6.36 -10.77 -12.97
N LEU A 74 -6.55 -9.49 -12.75
CA LEU A 74 -6.19 -8.78 -11.52
C LEU A 74 -7.32 -7.77 -11.22
N ASP A 75 -7.89 -7.84 -10.03
CA ASP A 75 -9.07 -7.04 -9.66
C ASP A 75 -8.75 -5.96 -8.64
N VAL A 76 -7.82 -6.23 -7.72
CA VAL A 76 -7.47 -5.31 -6.66
C VAL A 76 -5.96 -5.22 -6.53
N LEU A 77 -5.45 -4.00 -6.42
CA LEU A 77 -4.09 -3.70 -6.00
C LEU A 77 -4.13 -2.95 -4.67
N VAL A 78 -3.53 -3.52 -3.63
CA VAL A 78 -3.27 -2.81 -2.37
C VAL A 78 -1.76 -2.57 -2.26
N HIS A 79 -1.36 -1.30 -2.38
CA HIS A 79 0.04 -0.91 -2.29
C HIS A 79 0.36 -0.45 -0.86
N VAL A 80 0.86 -1.41 -0.04
CA VAL A 80 1.25 -1.17 1.36
C VAL A 80 2.75 -0.90 1.49
N LEU A 81 3.54 -1.36 0.50
CA LEU A 81 4.99 -1.20 0.52
C LEU A 81 5.39 0.27 0.72
N GLY A 82 6.31 0.48 1.62
CA GLY A 82 6.94 1.75 1.90
C GLY A 82 8.06 1.60 2.91
N GLY A 83 8.78 2.68 3.13
CA GLY A 83 9.83 2.77 4.13
C GLY A 83 9.73 4.07 4.92
N PHE A 84 10.40 4.13 6.05
CA PHE A 84 10.47 5.31 6.89
C PHE A 84 11.93 5.62 7.22
N ALA A 85 12.30 6.87 7.06
CA ALA A 85 13.48 7.48 7.66
C ALA A 85 13.11 8.91 8.07
N GLY A 86 13.57 9.33 9.25
CA GLY A 86 13.29 10.65 9.80
C GLY A 86 14.18 10.96 10.99
N GLY A 87 13.99 12.13 11.58
CA GLY A 87 14.79 12.66 12.68
C GLY A 87 15.92 13.58 12.25
N THR A 88 16.12 13.79 10.92
CA THR A 88 17.19 14.61 10.37
C THR A 88 16.62 15.81 9.62
N PRO A 89 17.04 17.06 9.90
CA PRO A 89 16.67 18.23 9.13
C PRO A 89 17.02 18.09 7.65
N VAL A 90 16.29 18.78 6.78
CA VAL A 90 16.50 18.71 5.31
C VAL A 90 17.95 19.06 4.93
N ALA A 91 18.54 20.05 5.57
CA ALA A 91 19.91 20.49 5.29
C ALA A 91 20.99 19.44 5.63
N GLU A 92 20.63 18.44 6.44
CA GLU A 92 21.54 17.36 6.92
C GLU A 92 21.13 15.98 6.37
N THR A 93 20.05 15.92 5.61
CA THR A 93 19.60 14.65 4.99
C THR A 93 20.55 14.26 3.87
N ASP A 94 21.18 13.10 3.98
CA ASP A 94 22.10 12.60 2.96
C ASP A 94 21.38 12.06 1.71
N ASP A 95 22.12 12.02 0.60
CA ASP A 95 21.59 11.54 -0.70
C ASP A 95 21.09 10.09 -0.62
N ALA A 96 21.74 9.24 0.14
CA ALA A 96 21.36 7.81 0.27
C ALA A 96 19.99 7.67 0.96
N THR A 97 19.74 8.43 2.03
CA THR A 97 18.44 8.50 2.70
C THR A 97 17.36 9.04 1.77
N TRP A 98 17.66 10.11 1.03
CA TRP A 98 16.74 10.68 0.04
C TRP A 98 16.38 9.65 -1.04
N GLU A 99 17.36 8.99 -1.65
CA GLU A 99 17.15 7.98 -2.68
C GLU A 99 16.38 6.77 -2.16
N GLN A 100 16.71 6.29 -0.96
CA GLN A 100 16.00 5.19 -0.32
C GLN A 100 14.50 5.53 -0.11
N MET A 101 14.21 6.73 0.38
CA MET A 101 12.82 7.16 0.58
C MET A 101 12.07 7.31 -0.75
N ARG A 102 12.73 7.85 -1.78
CA ARG A 102 12.19 7.91 -3.13
C ARG A 102 11.85 6.51 -3.66
N ASP A 103 12.79 5.60 -3.58
CA ASP A 103 12.66 4.28 -4.19
C ASP A 103 11.60 3.43 -3.50
N LEU A 104 11.54 3.47 -2.17
CA LEU A 104 10.57 2.68 -1.40
C LEU A 104 9.16 3.28 -1.42
N ASN A 105 9.01 4.61 -1.44
CA ASN A 105 7.70 5.24 -1.25
C ASN A 105 7.07 5.77 -2.55
N LEU A 106 7.85 6.00 -3.61
CA LEU A 106 7.32 6.55 -4.87
C LEU A 106 7.68 5.70 -6.09
N THR A 107 8.97 5.39 -6.31
CA THR A 107 9.40 4.66 -7.51
C THR A 107 8.77 3.26 -7.55
N SER A 108 8.73 2.56 -6.44
CA SER A 108 8.08 1.25 -6.31
C SER A 108 6.58 1.31 -6.65
N ALA A 109 5.88 2.33 -6.13
CA ALA A 109 4.47 2.57 -6.42
C ALA A 109 4.24 2.84 -7.92
N PHE A 110 5.07 3.70 -8.52
CA PHE A 110 4.99 3.98 -9.95
C PHE A 110 5.17 2.71 -10.80
N TYR A 111 6.13 1.86 -10.47
CA TYR A 111 6.36 0.63 -11.23
C TYR A 111 5.19 -0.35 -11.13
N VAL A 112 4.63 -0.54 -9.94
CA VAL A 112 3.50 -1.46 -9.76
C VAL A 112 2.22 -0.92 -10.37
N LEU A 113 1.93 0.37 -10.20
CA LEU A 113 0.77 1.03 -10.81
C LEU A 113 0.82 0.93 -12.34
N ARG A 114 1.96 1.32 -12.95
CA ARG A 114 2.14 1.24 -14.40
C ARG A 114 1.94 -0.17 -14.95
N ALA A 115 2.40 -1.20 -14.25
CA ALA A 115 2.27 -2.58 -14.69
C ALA A 115 0.85 -3.15 -14.44
N ALA A 116 0.19 -2.78 -13.33
CA ALA A 116 -1.09 -3.35 -12.93
C ALA A 116 -2.31 -2.69 -13.61
N ILE A 117 -2.29 -1.36 -13.87
CA ILE A 117 -3.42 -0.60 -14.40
C ILE A 117 -4.03 -1.21 -15.66
N PRO A 118 -3.27 -1.63 -16.69
CA PRO A 118 -3.86 -2.24 -17.89
C PRO A 118 -4.72 -3.48 -17.61
N HIS A 119 -4.39 -4.23 -16.58
CA HIS A 119 -5.12 -5.44 -16.17
C HIS A 119 -6.31 -5.11 -15.27
N LEU A 120 -6.15 -4.15 -14.35
CA LEU A 120 -7.23 -3.64 -13.50
C LEU A 120 -8.34 -2.98 -14.33
N ARG A 121 -8.01 -2.29 -15.42
CA ARG A 121 -8.99 -1.76 -16.38
C ARG A 121 -9.85 -2.87 -17.01
N LYS A 122 -9.23 -3.99 -17.37
CA LYS A 122 -9.93 -5.13 -18.00
C LYS A 122 -10.92 -5.82 -17.06
N SER A 123 -10.79 -5.67 -15.76
CA SER A 123 -11.74 -6.25 -14.79
C SER A 123 -13.10 -5.54 -14.78
N GLY A 124 -13.20 -4.31 -15.35
CA GLY A 124 -14.40 -3.47 -15.33
C GLY A 124 -14.80 -2.92 -13.97
N ALA A 125 -14.14 -3.39 -12.89
CA ALA A 125 -14.37 -2.97 -11.51
C ALA A 125 -13.06 -2.97 -10.70
N GLY A 126 -11.98 -2.52 -11.33
CA GLY A 126 -10.64 -2.47 -10.73
C GLY A 126 -10.59 -1.57 -9.49
N ARG A 127 -9.82 -1.98 -8.48
CA ARG A 127 -9.63 -1.22 -7.24
C ARG A 127 -8.16 -1.03 -6.95
N ILE A 128 -7.76 0.21 -6.66
CA ILE A 128 -6.42 0.55 -6.19
C ILE A 128 -6.56 1.25 -4.84
N VAL A 129 -5.87 0.73 -3.83
CA VAL A 129 -5.73 1.39 -2.53
C VAL A 129 -4.25 1.47 -2.21
N ALA A 130 -3.72 2.68 -2.04
CA ALA A 130 -2.34 2.91 -1.64
C ALA A 130 -2.26 3.44 -0.21
N ILE A 131 -1.18 3.11 0.49
CA ILE A 131 -0.93 3.59 1.85
C ILE A 131 0.13 4.69 1.81
N ALA A 132 -0.29 5.91 2.11
CA ALA A 132 0.64 7.01 2.33
C ALA A 132 0.91 7.21 3.84
N SER A 133 0.65 8.39 4.37
CA SER A 133 0.77 8.75 5.78
C SER A 133 0.03 10.06 6.01
N LEU A 134 -0.49 10.28 7.22
CA LEU A 134 -1.03 11.57 7.62
C LEU A 134 0.02 12.68 7.48
N ALA A 135 1.29 12.37 7.73
CA ALA A 135 2.41 13.29 7.52
C ALA A 135 2.55 13.80 6.06
N ALA A 136 1.92 13.14 5.09
CA ALA A 136 1.91 13.62 3.70
C ALA A 136 1.11 14.93 3.53
N VAL A 137 0.19 15.23 4.42
CA VAL A 137 -0.67 16.43 4.42
C VAL A 137 -0.45 17.30 5.66
N GLU A 138 0.12 16.74 6.72
CA GLU A 138 0.49 17.40 7.98
C GLU A 138 1.98 17.15 8.25
N PRO A 139 2.88 17.92 7.61
CA PRO A 139 4.31 17.66 7.68
C PRO A 139 4.88 18.00 9.08
N HIS A 140 5.90 17.24 9.46
CA HIS A 140 6.65 17.47 10.70
C HIS A 140 8.14 17.72 10.42
N ALA A 141 8.78 18.51 11.28
CA ALA A 141 10.23 18.75 11.21
C ALA A 141 11.00 17.42 11.27
N GLY A 142 12.08 17.33 10.51
CA GLY A 142 12.92 16.14 10.45
C GLY A 142 12.38 14.99 9.58
N LEU A 143 11.27 15.17 8.87
CA LEU A 143 10.66 14.14 8.01
C LEU A 143 10.74 14.50 6.51
N GLY A 144 11.62 15.41 6.09
CA GLY A 144 11.62 16.00 4.76
C GLY A 144 11.58 14.97 3.62
N ALA A 145 12.49 14.01 3.57
CA ALA A 145 12.52 12.99 2.52
C ALA A 145 11.28 12.12 2.53
N TYR A 146 10.87 11.62 3.70
CA TYR A 146 9.70 10.76 3.84
C TYR A 146 8.41 11.45 3.40
N VAL A 147 8.15 12.66 3.92
CA VAL A 147 6.96 13.44 3.61
C VAL A 147 6.87 13.77 2.13
N THR A 148 7.98 14.20 1.52
CA THR A 148 8.01 14.53 0.09
C THR A 148 7.51 13.38 -0.78
N PHE A 149 8.02 12.16 -0.56
CA PHE A 149 7.63 11.02 -1.39
C PHE A 149 6.25 10.44 -1.03
N LYS A 150 5.81 10.57 0.22
CA LYS A 150 4.43 10.22 0.58
C LYS A 150 3.41 11.20 0.01
N SER A 151 3.72 12.50 -0.05
CA SER A 151 2.88 13.51 -0.71
C SER A 151 2.84 13.30 -2.24
N ALA A 152 4.00 12.98 -2.84
CA ALA A 152 4.07 12.63 -4.26
C ALA A 152 3.24 11.36 -4.60
N LEU A 153 3.22 10.35 -3.72
CA LEU A 153 2.37 9.17 -3.87
C LEU A 153 0.87 9.56 -3.88
N VAL A 154 0.45 10.47 -3.00
CA VAL A 154 -0.95 10.97 -2.98
C VAL A 154 -1.30 11.60 -4.33
N SER A 155 -0.43 12.46 -4.85
CA SER A 155 -0.62 13.12 -6.15
C SER A 155 -0.69 12.10 -7.29
N LEU A 156 0.23 11.13 -7.31
CA LEU A 156 0.27 10.08 -8.33
C LEU A 156 -1.03 9.25 -8.36
N VAL A 157 -1.52 8.80 -7.21
CA VAL A 157 -2.74 7.97 -7.14
C VAL A 157 -3.99 8.78 -7.53
N ARG A 158 -4.05 10.07 -7.16
CA ARG A 158 -5.12 10.96 -7.62
C ARG A 158 -5.12 11.15 -9.13
N THR A 159 -3.95 11.27 -9.75
CA THR A 159 -3.82 11.30 -11.21
C THR A 159 -4.33 10.01 -11.84
N VAL A 160 -3.93 8.84 -11.30
CA VAL A 160 -4.44 7.54 -11.76
C VAL A 160 -5.96 7.46 -11.65
N ALA A 161 -6.56 7.98 -10.59
CA ALA A 161 -8.01 8.03 -10.43
C ALA A 161 -8.69 8.84 -11.56
N LEU A 162 -8.14 10.02 -11.87
CA LEU A 162 -8.67 10.88 -12.95
C LEU A 162 -8.56 10.22 -14.32
N GLU A 163 -7.45 9.55 -14.61
CA GLU A 163 -7.19 8.86 -15.87
C GLU A 163 -8.07 7.63 -16.11
N ASN A 164 -8.79 7.17 -15.08
CA ASN A 164 -9.52 5.89 -15.10
C ASN A 164 -10.99 5.99 -14.70
N LYS A 165 -11.55 7.21 -14.63
CA LYS A 165 -12.95 7.43 -14.24
C LYS A 165 -13.94 6.68 -15.10
N ASP A 166 -13.69 6.66 -16.42
CA ASP A 166 -14.64 6.16 -17.41
C ASP A 166 -14.61 4.63 -17.58
N VAL A 167 -13.69 3.95 -16.92
CA VAL A 167 -13.51 2.50 -17.03
C VAL A 167 -13.85 1.74 -15.75
N GLY A 168 -14.50 2.38 -14.77
CA GLY A 168 -14.94 1.76 -13.54
C GLY A 168 -13.81 1.40 -12.55
N LEU A 169 -12.58 1.89 -12.78
CA LEU A 169 -11.46 1.70 -11.88
C LEU A 169 -11.43 2.83 -10.86
N THR A 170 -11.38 2.49 -9.56
CA THR A 170 -11.17 3.47 -8.50
C THR A 170 -9.75 3.39 -7.95
N ALA A 171 -9.19 4.56 -7.59
CA ALA A 171 -7.88 4.64 -6.96
C ALA A 171 -7.92 5.64 -5.79
N ASN A 172 -7.61 5.17 -4.59
CA ASN A 172 -7.69 5.95 -3.36
C ASN A 172 -6.41 5.80 -2.53
N VAL A 173 -6.18 6.75 -1.64
CA VAL A 173 -5.04 6.75 -0.72
C VAL A 173 -5.56 6.77 0.71
N VAL A 174 -5.04 5.90 1.56
CA VAL A 174 -5.24 5.96 3.01
C VAL A 174 -4.05 6.66 3.64
N LEU A 175 -4.31 7.58 4.55
CA LEU A 175 -3.32 8.37 5.27
C LEU A 175 -3.35 8.00 6.76
N PRO A 176 -2.69 6.90 7.17
CA PRO A 176 -2.64 6.55 8.57
C PRO A 176 -1.81 7.54 9.38
N GLY A 177 -2.25 7.82 10.60
CA GLY A 177 -1.42 8.36 11.67
C GLY A 177 -0.43 7.32 12.18
N THR A 178 0.08 7.53 13.40
CA THR A 178 1.04 6.59 13.99
C THR A 178 0.35 5.27 14.35
N MET A 179 0.77 4.19 13.70
CA MET A 179 0.23 2.85 13.92
C MET A 179 0.95 2.09 15.03
N ASP A 180 0.20 1.32 15.81
CA ASP A 180 0.74 0.41 16.82
C ASP A 180 1.36 -0.83 16.16
N THR A 181 2.62 -0.71 15.80
CA THR A 181 3.41 -1.78 15.19
C THR A 181 4.69 -2.03 16.00
N PRO A 182 5.25 -3.24 15.95
CA PRO A 182 6.53 -3.52 16.63
C PRO A 182 7.66 -2.57 16.24
N ALA A 183 7.71 -2.16 14.96
CA ALA A 183 8.71 -1.22 14.46
C ALA A 183 8.55 0.18 15.08
N ASN A 184 7.31 0.69 15.14
CA ASN A 184 7.03 2.00 15.74
C ASN A 184 7.25 2.00 17.26
N ARG A 185 6.84 0.93 17.96
CA ARG A 185 7.14 0.78 19.41
C ARG A 185 8.63 0.80 19.67
N LYS A 186 9.42 0.12 18.82
CA LYS A 186 10.89 0.13 18.94
C LYS A 186 11.49 1.51 18.67
N ALA A 187 10.95 2.25 17.68
CA ALA A 187 11.43 3.59 17.32
C ALA A 187 11.07 4.65 18.37
N MET A 188 9.95 4.49 19.07
CA MET A 188 9.41 5.46 20.03
C MET A 188 9.05 4.80 21.38
N PRO A 189 10.02 4.26 22.12
CA PRO A 189 9.76 3.42 23.32
C PRO A 189 9.10 4.18 24.48
N GLY A 190 9.19 5.51 24.49
CA GLY A 190 8.57 6.36 25.52
C GLY A 190 7.19 6.89 25.18
N ALA A 191 6.61 6.51 24.05
CA ALA A 191 5.31 7.00 23.63
C ALA A 191 4.15 6.27 24.32
N ASP A 192 3.02 6.94 24.43
CA ASP A 192 1.75 6.32 24.90
C ASP A 192 1.10 5.54 23.75
N PHE A 193 1.34 4.24 23.70
CA PHE A 193 0.82 3.38 22.64
C PHE A 193 -0.71 3.22 22.65
N SER A 194 -1.38 3.54 23.77
CA SER A 194 -2.83 3.46 23.87
C SER A 194 -3.55 4.44 22.92
N LYS A 195 -2.86 5.49 22.50
CA LYS A 195 -3.33 6.51 21.57
C LYS A 195 -3.06 6.17 20.10
N TRP A 196 -2.29 5.12 19.84
CA TRP A 196 -1.89 4.78 18.49
C TRP A 196 -2.98 4.02 17.74
N LEU A 197 -3.02 4.25 16.44
CA LEU A 197 -3.95 3.60 15.53
C LEU A 197 -3.65 2.10 15.43
N LYS A 198 -4.67 1.27 15.56
CA LYS A 198 -4.50 -0.18 15.37
C LYS A 198 -4.38 -0.51 13.88
N PRO A 199 -3.38 -1.29 13.46
CA PRO A 199 -3.26 -1.71 12.05
C PRO A 199 -4.50 -2.44 11.51
N ALA A 200 -5.26 -3.11 12.39
CA ALA A 200 -6.52 -3.77 12.04
C ALA A 200 -7.58 -2.78 11.53
N ASP A 201 -7.69 -1.59 12.14
CA ASP A 201 -8.68 -0.58 11.76
C ASP A 201 -8.34 0.00 10.37
N VAL A 202 -7.04 0.18 10.08
CA VAL A 202 -6.57 0.57 8.75
C VAL A 202 -6.88 -0.52 7.72
N ALA A 203 -6.65 -1.79 8.07
CA ALA A 203 -6.93 -2.91 7.18
C ALA A 203 -8.43 -3.04 6.85
N ASP A 204 -9.30 -2.75 7.79
CA ASP A 204 -10.77 -2.73 7.60
C ASP A 204 -11.19 -1.62 6.63
N LEU A 205 -10.62 -0.41 6.75
CA LEU A 205 -10.85 0.68 5.80
C LEU A 205 -10.33 0.32 4.39
N VAL A 206 -9.14 -0.27 4.30
CA VAL A 206 -8.55 -0.71 3.02
C VAL A 206 -9.46 -1.75 2.33
N LEU A 207 -9.95 -2.74 3.08
CA LEU A 207 -10.87 -3.75 2.57
C LEU A 207 -12.17 -3.11 2.07
N TRP A 208 -12.72 -2.16 2.84
CA TRP A 208 -13.94 -1.45 2.44
C TRP A 208 -13.76 -0.63 1.16
N LEU A 209 -12.63 0.08 1.00
CA LEU A 209 -12.32 0.83 -0.22
C LEU A 209 -12.13 -0.08 -1.46
N ALA A 210 -11.77 -1.33 -1.28
CA ALA A 210 -11.66 -2.32 -2.34
C ALA A 210 -13.01 -3.02 -2.68
N ASP A 211 -14.04 -2.80 -1.88
CA ASP A 211 -15.37 -3.40 -2.06
C ASP A 211 -16.23 -2.62 -3.09
N GLU A 212 -17.28 -3.26 -3.58
CA GLU A 212 -18.26 -2.65 -4.50
C GLU A 212 -19.00 -1.49 -3.88
N ARG A 213 -19.22 -1.50 -2.57
CA ARG A 213 -19.86 -0.41 -1.82
C ARG A 213 -19.11 0.91 -1.92
N ALA A 214 -17.81 0.88 -2.22
CA ALA A 214 -16.97 2.05 -2.44
C ALA A 214 -16.80 2.41 -3.94
N ALA A 215 -17.62 1.88 -4.84
CA ALA A 215 -17.48 2.04 -6.30
C ALA A 215 -17.50 3.51 -6.77
N HIS A 216 -18.10 4.40 -6.00
CA HIS A 216 -18.19 5.84 -6.32
C HIS A 216 -17.15 6.69 -5.56
N ILE A 217 -16.24 6.07 -4.81
CA ILE A 217 -15.16 6.75 -4.10
C ILE A 217 -13.87 6.56 -4.90
N THR A 218 -13.37 7.64 -5.49
CA THR A 218 -12.12 7.63 -6.26
C THR A 218 -11.41 8.99 -6.18
N GLY A 219 -10.08 8.99 -6.19
CA GLY A 219 -9.26 10.19 -6.12
C GLY A 219 -9.20 10.81 -4.74
N THR A 220 -9.62 10.10 -3.69
CA THR A 220 -9.60 10.61 -2.32
C THR A 220 -8.30 10.25 -1.60
N ALA A 221 -7.90 11.11 -0.67
CA ALA A 221 -6.88 10.84 0.33
C ALA A 221 -7.59 10.87 1.69
N ILE A 222 -7.72 9.72 2.33
CA ILE A 222 -8.57 9.53 3.51
C ILE A 222 -7.67 9.41 4.75
N PRO A 223 -7.66 10.41 5.63
CA PRO A 223 -6.98 10.32 6.90
C PRO A 223 -7.68 9.30 7.80
N ILE A 224 -6.88 8.53 8.53
CA ILE A 224 -7.31 7.67 9.61
C ILE A 224 -6.30 7.78 10.73
N ASP A 225 -6.72 8.25 11.90
CA ASP A 225 -5.86 8.44 13.04
C ASP A 225 -6.46 7.78 14.28
N GLY A 226 -5.63 7.54 15.29
CA GLY A 226 -6.09 7.04 16.58
C GLY A 226 -6.92 8.08 17.34
N ALA A 227 -7.33 7.76 18.56
CA ALA A 227 -8.13 8.61 19.44
C ALA A 227 -7.38 9.85 19.98
N SER A 228 -6.50 10.44 19.21
CA SER A 228 -5.74 11.65 19.53
C SER A 228 -6.41 12.90 18.94
N ALA A 229 -7.74 12.89 18.87
CA ALA A 229 -8.49 14.11 18.67
C ALA A 229 -8.86 14.71 20.04
#